data_a4547a54e6a603e271007624af44d4d2
#
_entry.id   a4547a54e6a603e271007624af44d4d2
#
_cell.length_a   1.000
_cell.length_b   1.000
_cell.length_c   1.000
_cell.angle_alpha   90.00
_cell.angle_beta   90.00
_cell.angle_gamma   90.00
#
_symmetry.space_group_name_H-M   'P 1'
#
loop_
_entity.id
_entity.type
_entity.pdbx_description
1 polymer ?
#
loop_
_entity_poly.entity_id
_entity_poly.type
_entity_poly.pdbx_seq_one_letter_code
_entity_poly.pdbx_strand_id
1 'polypeptide(L)'
;MTALEKYQAERSRISEALNMAGVAETLYNKDNIPKNLPCAILILDSEIGKHGTSRQYVDTDIAWTVYLIVNAQNVSDPDSELYSLKEKFRGIYLKLMNRDLPSIEYYTSRIDGTRLVRIAKIDLLKSGAGAGS
;
A
#
# COMPACT_ATOMS: atom_id res chain seq x y z
N MET A 1 -12.42 -17.75 10.27
CA MET A 1 -12.42 -16.48 9.52
C MET A 1 -12.60 -16.77 8.04
N THR A 2 -13.53 -16.09 7.41
CA THR A 2 -13.73 -16.24 5.98
C THR A 2 -12.68 -15.44 5.20
N ALA A 3 -12.54 -15.76 3.91
CA ALA A 3 -11.64 -15.01 3.05
C ALA A 3 -12.04 -13.53 2.98
N LEU A 4 -13.34 -13.26 2.94
CA LEU A 4 -13.84 -11.88 2.92
C LEU A 4 -13.48 -11.15 4.20
N GLU A 5 -13.63 -11.79 5.35
CA GLU A 5 -13.26 -11.17 6.62
C GLU A 5 -11.77 -10.88 6.69
N LYS A 6 -10.94 -11.79 6.19
CA LYS A 6 -9.49 -11.58 6.14
C LYS A 6 -9.15 -10.39 5.25
N TYR A 7 -9.75 -10.32 4.08
CA TYR A 7 -9.57 -9.20 3.15
C TYR A 7 -9.93 -7.88 3.82
N GLN A 8 -11.09 -7.82 4.46
CA GLN A 8 -11.56 -6.60 5.11
C GLN A 8 -10.67 -6.19 6.27
N ALA A 9 -10.23 -7.16 7.07
CA ALA A 9 -9.36 -6.89 8.21
C ALA A 9 -7.99 -6.36 7.76
N GLU A 10 -7.38 -6.96 6.74
CA GLU A 10 -6.10 -6.50 6.24
C GLU A 10 -6.21 -5.12 5.60
N ARG A 11 -7.23 -4.90 4.79
CA ARG A 11 -7.47 -3.60 4.17
C ARG A 11 -7.61 -2.50 5.22
N SER A 12 -8.37 -2.77 6.26
CA SER A 12 -8.57 -1.84 7.36
C SER A 12 -7.27 -1.50 8.08
N ARG A 13 -6.46 -2.51 8.36
CA ARG A 13 -5.19 -2.31 9.05
C ARG A 13 -4.21 -1.49 8.22
N ILE A 14 -4.14 -1.77 6.92
CA ILE A 14 -3.26 -1.02 6.03
C ILE A 14 -3.74 0.42 5.90
N SER A 15 -5.05 0.62 5.75
CA SER A 15 -5.64 1.96 5.68
C SER A 15 -5.38 2.76 6.95
N GLU A 16 -5.48 2.11 8.10
CA GLU A 16 -5.17 2.73 9.38
C GLU A 16 -3.70 3.14 9.46
N ALA A 17 -2.80 2.26 9.01
CA ALA A 17 -1.37 2.56 9.00
C ALA A 17 -1.06 3.76 8.11
N LEU A 18 -1.72 3.86 6.95
CA LEU A 18 -1.56 4.99 6.04
C LEU A 18 -2.05 6.28 6.68
N ASN A 19 -3.21 6.23 7.32
CA ASN A 19 -3.76 7.39 8.01
C ASN A 19 -2.84 7.85 9.15
N MET A 20 -2.34 6.93 9.93
CA MET A 20 -1.42 7.24 11.03
C MET A 20 -0.08 7.79 10.53
N ALA A 21 0.33 7.40 9.34
CA ALA A 21 1.57 7.90 8.74
C ALA A 21 1.46 9.34 8.25
N GLY A 22 0.25 9.87 8.18
CA GLY A 22 0.03 11.26 7.78
C GLY A 22 -0.50 11.44 6.37
N VAL A 23 -1.00 10.37 5.76
CA VAL A 23 -1.65 10.45 4.46
C VAL A 23 -2.97 11.23 4.61
N ALA A 24 -3.15 12.24 3.78
CA ALA A 24 -4.34 13.09 3.87
C ALA A 24 -5.58 12.43 3.28
N GLU A 25 -5.38 11.53 2.32
CA GLU A 25 -6.48 10.88 1.63
C GLU A 25 -6.04 9.48 1.20
N THR A 26 -6.89 8.48 1.40
CA THR A 26 -6.64 7.12 0.90
C THR A 26 -7.73 6.75 -0.09
N LEU A 27 -7.31 6.37 -1.28
CA LEU A 27 -8.18 5.95 -2.35
C LEU A 27 -8.02 4.46 -2.61
N TYR A 28 -9.04 3.87 -3.21
CA TYR A 28 -9.04 2.43 -3.47
C TYR A 28 -9.20 2.12 -4.95
N ASN A 29 -9.03 3.13 -5.80
CA ASN A 29 -9.16 3.00 -7.24
C ASN A 29 -8.17 3.93 -7.91
N LYS A 30 -7.36 3.40 -8.83
CA LYS A 30 -6.37 4.19 -9.56
C LYS A 30 -6.98 5.27 -10.44
N ASP A 31 -8.24 5.08 -10.86
CA ASP A 31 -8.90 6.03 -11.73
C ASP A 31 -9.44 7.25 -10.99
N ASN A 32 -9.46 7.19 -9.67
CA ASN A 32 -9.88 8.33 -8.87
C ASN A 32 -8.76 9.35 -8.78
N ILE A 33 -9.10 10.61 -8.96
CA ILE A 33 -8.14 11.70 -8.90
C ILE A 33 -8.03 12.18 -7.45
N PRO A 34 -6.82 12.16 -6.86
CA PRO A 34 -6.63 12.65 -5.50
C PRO A 34 -6.95 14.14 -5.40
N LYS A 35 -7.68 14.50 -4.36
CA LYS A 35 -7.98 15.89 -4.07
C LYS A 35 -6.97 16.49 -3.09
N ASN A 36 -6.43 15.67 -2.24
CA ASN A 36 -5.51 16.11 -1.18
C ASN A 36 -4.23 15.30 -1.24
N LEU A 37 -3.09 15.97 -1.12
CA LEU A 37 -1.79 15.34 -1.07
C LEU A 37 -1.15 15.63 0.30
N PRO A 38 -0.38 14.72 0.84
CA PRO A 38 -0.05 13.40 0.30
C PRO A 38 -1.24 12.45 0.33
N CYS A 39 -1.31 11.59 -0.65
CA CYS A 39 -2.37 10.61 -0.69
C CYS A 39 -1.80 9.20 -0.88
N ALA A 40 -2.65 8.22 -0.66
CA ALA A 40 -2.30 6.83 -0.91
C ALA A 40 -3.40 6.18 -1.72
N ILE A 41 -3.00 5.23 -2.56
CA ILE A 41 -3.94 4.37 -3.25
C ILE A 41 -3.62 2.94 -2.84
N LEU A 42 -4.62 2.26 -2.29
CA LEU A 42 -4.48 0.89 -1.81
C LEU A 42 -5.26 -0.04 -2.73
N ILE A 43 -4.57 -0.96 -3.37
CA ILE A 43 -5.15 -1.82 -4.38
C ILE A 43 -4.84 -3.28 -4.07
N LEU A 44 -5.86 -4.12 -4.23
CA LEU A 44 -5.69 -5.56 -4.19
C LEU A 44 -4.93 -5.99 -5.44
N ASP A 45 -3.77 -6.60 -5.25
CA ASP A 45 -2.91 -6.99 -6.36
C ASP A 45 -3.14 -8.44 -6.76
N SER A 46 -2.99 -9.35 -5.81
CA SER A 46 -3.15 -10.77 -6.09
C SER A 46 -3.49 -11.53 -4.82
N GLU A 47 -3.89 -12.76 -5.03
CA GLU A 47 -4.26 -13.64 -3.94
C GLU A 47 -3.74 -15.04 -4.29
N ILE A 48 -3.08 -15.67 -3.33
CA ILE A 48 -2.57 -17.01 -3.52
C ILE A 48 -3.28 -17.92 -2.53
N GLY A 49 -4.06 -18.85 -3.07
CA GLY A 49 -4.73 -19.85 -2.26
C GLY A 49 -3.72 -20.89 -1.80
N LYS A 50 -3.81 -21.25 -0.54
CA LYS A 50 -3.02 -22.33 0.01
C LYS A 50 -3.90 -23.58 0.04
N HIS A 51 -3.34 -24.68 -0.41
CA HIS A 51 -4.05 -25.96 -0.37
C HIS A 51 -4.06 -26.45 1.05
N GLY A 52 -5.20 -26.30 1.69
CA GLY A 52 -5.42 -26.88 3.00
C GLY A 52 -6.03 -28.26 2.91
N THR A 53 -5.97 -28.98 3.99
CA THR A 53 -6.65 -30.27 4.10
C THR A 53 -8.12 -30.10 4.39
N SER A 54 -8.53 -28.91 4.80
CA SER A 54 -9.92 -28.61 5.12
C SER A 54 -10.62 -28.00 3.92
N ARG A 55 -11.84 -28.45 3.67
CA ARG A 55 -12.71 -27.89 2.64
C ARG A 55 -13.56 -26.73 3.14
N GLN A 56 -13.50 -26.46 4.44
CA GLN A 56 -14.41 -25.50 5.06
C GLN A 56 -13.94 -24.05 4.93
N TYR A 57 -12.65 -23.85 4.72
CA TYR A 57 -12.12 -22.51 4.48
C TYR A 57 -10.89 -22.60 3.62
N VAL A 58 -10.71 -21.54 2.87
CA VAL A 58 -9.54 -21.37 2.02
C VAL A 58 -8.59 -20.46 2.78
N ASP A 59 -7.40 -20.97 3.04
CA ASP A 59 -6.34 -20.14 3.57
C ASP A 59 -5.67 -19.45 2.39
N THR A 60 -5.68 -18.13 2.41
CA THR A 60 -5.12 -17.35 1.30
C THR A 60 -4.18 -16.29 1.84
N ASP A 61 -3.14 -16.04 1.06
CA ASP A 61 -2.28 -14.88 1.26
C ASP A 61 -2.71 -13.81 0.26
N ILE A 62 -2.92 -12.61 0.76
CA ILE A 62 -3.38 -11.50 -0.04
C ILE A 62 -2.23 -10.54 -0.26
N ALA A 63 -1.94 -10.23 -1.51
CA ALA A 63 -0.92 -9.26 -1.87
C ALA A 63 -1.58 -7.94 -2.20
N TRP A 64 -1.08 -6.87 -1.57
CA TRP A 64 -1.58 -5.52 -1.76
C TRP A 64 -0.51 -4.66 -2.39
N THR A 65 -0.94 -3.66 -3.14
CA THR A 65 -0.04 -2.63 -3.63
C THR A 65 -0.50 -1.29 -3.08
N VAL A 66 0.45 -0.54 -2.52
CA VAL A 66 0.20 0.81 -2.04
C VAL A 66 0.99 1.78 -2.88
N TYR A 67 0.33 2.84 -3.31
CA TYR A 67 0.99 3.97 -3.97
C TYR A 67 0.97 5.12 -2.98
N LEU A 68 2.15 5.60 -2.58
CA LEU A 68 2.26 6.83 -1.80
C LEU A 68 2.57 7.95 -2.77
N ILE A 69 1.79 9.01 -2.72
CA ILE A 69 1.86 10.08 -3.72
C ILE A 69 2.06 11.42 -3.02
N VAL A 70 3.12 12.11 -3.38
CA VAL A 70 3.39 13.46 -2.87
C VAL A 70 3.47 14.43 -4.04
N ASN A 71 3.23 15.70 -3.74
CA ASN A 71 3.33 16.75 -4.74
C ASN A 71 4.78 16.92 -5.18
N ALA A 72 5.01 17.02 -6.49
CA ALA A 72 6.31 17.34 -7.05
C ALA A 72 6.27 18.64 -7.88
N GLN A 73 5.09 19.27 -7.98
CA GLN A 73 4.92 20.49 -8.72
C GLN A 73 5.52 21.67 -7.94
N ASN A 74 6.54 22.31 -8.51
CA ASN A 74 7.25 23.43 -7.87
C ASN A 74 7.89 23.06 -6.51
N VAL A 75 8.28 21.82 -6.36
CA VAL A 75 8.94 21.32 -5.16
C VAL A 75 10.37 20.93 -5.55
N SER A 76 11.36 21.48 -4.83
CA SER A 76 12.77 21.26 -5.17
C SER A 76 13.25 19.84 -4.80
N ASP A 77 12.67 19.24 -3.76
CA ASP A 77 13.11 17.93 -3.29
C ASP A 77 11.89 17.09 -2.85
N PRO A 78 11.09 16.60 -3.81
CA PRO A 78 9.94 15.78 -3.46
C PRO A 78 10.31 14.41 -2.88
N ASP A 79 11.52 13.92 -3.16
CA ASP A 79 11.95 12.63 -2.64
C ASP A 79 12.12 12.64 -1.13
N SER A 80 12.56 13.75 -0.56
CA SER A 80 12.70 13.87 0.89
C SER A 80 11.35 13.68 1.59
N GLU A 81 10.32 14.33 1.09
CA GLU A 81 8.98 14.19 1.64
C GLU A 81 8.43 12.78 1.46
N LEU A 82 8.62 12.25 0.26
CA LEU A 82 8.13 10.90 -0.05
C LEU A 82 8.82 9.84 0.79
N TYR A 83 10.14 9.95 0.92
CA TYR A 83 10.91 9.00 1.72
C TYR A 83 10.52 9.07 3.19
N SER A 84 10.31 10.27 3.71
CA SER A 84 9.87 10.46 5.09
C SER A 84 8.49 9.81 5.32
N LEU A 85 7.57 10.03 4.41
CA LEU A 85 6.24 9.44 4.47
C LEU A 85 6.31 7.91 4.43
N LYS A 86 7.13 7.38 3.53
CA LYS A 86 7.34 5.94 3.40
C LYS A 86 7.90 5.35 4.68
N GLU A 87 8.86 6.01 5.32
CA GLU A 87 9.45 5.50 6.56
C GLU A 87 8.46 5.53 7.72
N LYS A 88 7.61 6.53 7.78
CA LYS A 88 6.55 6.56 8.78
C LYS A 88 5.57 5.41 8.58
N PHE A 89 5.17 5.20 7.34
CA PHE A 89 4.28 4.09 7.01
C PHE A 89 4.94 2.75 7.32
N ARG A 90 6.21 2.60 6.95
CA ARG A 90 6.96 1.37 7.20
C ARG A 90 6.98 1.01 8.68
N GLY A 91 7.28 1.99 9.53
CA GLY A 91 7.34 1.76 10.98
C GLY A 91 6.01 1.33 11.56
N ILE A 92 4.93 1.97 11.13
CA ILE A 92 3.60 1.65 11.60
C ILE A 92 3.14 0.29 11.06
N TYR A 93 3.38 0.06 9.79
CA TYR A 93 3.02 -1.19 9.13
C TYR A 93 3.71 -2.39 9.80
N LEU A 94 5.01 -2.23 10.10
CA LEU A 94 5.77 -3.28 10.78
C LEU A 94 5.16 -3.65 12.12
N LYS A 95 4.71 -2.67 12.88
CA LYS A 95 4.07 -2.90 14.17
C LYS A 95 2.70 -3.58 14.03
N LEU A 96 1.90 -3.14 13.06
CA LEU A 96 0.55 -3.66 12.90
C LEU A 96 0.51 -5.03 12.25
N MET A 97 1.38 -5.26 11.28
CA MET A 97 1.34 -6.47 10.47
C MET A 97 2.47 -7.44 10.77
N ASN A 98 3.44 -7.00 11.57
CA ASN A 98 4.65 -7.79 11.87
C ASN A 98 5.39 -8.23 10.59
N ARG A 99 5.44 -7.32 9.62
CA ARG A 99 6.12 -7.53 8.33
C ARG A 99 6.77 -6.23 7.91
N ASP A 100 7.90 -6.35 7.22
CA ASP A 100 8.54 -5.19 6.60
C ASP A 100 8.09 -5.05 5.15
N LEU A 101 8.40 -3.91 4.54
CA LEU A 101 8.06 -3.65 3.15
C LEU A 101 9.06 -4.40 2.25
N PRO A 102 8.56 -5.28 1.38
CA PRO A 102 9.48 -6.14 0.61
C PRO A 102 10.08 -5.46 -0.60
N SER A 103 9.37 -4.55 -1.24
CA SER A 103 9.83 -3.97 -2.50
C SER A 103 9.19 -2.61 -2.70
N ILE A 104 10.02 -1.63 -3.07
CA ILE A 104 9.55 -0.27 -3.29
C ILE A 104 10.17 0.26 -4.56
N GLU A 105 9.33 0.86 -5.39
CA GLU A 105 9.73 1.45 -6.65
C GLU A 105 9.33 2.93 -6.64
N TYR A 106 10.23 3.80 -7.09
CA TYR A 106 9.98 5.24 -7.08
C TYR A 106 9.95 5.77 -8.51
N TYR A 107 8.96 6.60 -8.81
CA TYR A 107 8.86 7.19 -10.14
C TYR A 107 8.07 8.49 -10.09
N THR A 108 8.15 9.24 -11.17
CA THR A 108 7.44 10.50 -11.35
C THR A 108 6.28 10.27 -12.31
N SER A 109 5.15 10.90 -12.03
CA SER A 109 3.98 10.81 -12.88
C SER A 109 3.20 12.12 -12.82
N ARG A 110 2.08 12.16 -13.52
CA ARG A 110 1.16 13.30 -13.47
C ARG A 110 -0.22 12.79 -13.12
N ILE A 111 -0.89 13.51 -12.24
CA ILE A 111 -2.30 13.26 -11.98
C ILE A 111 -3.11 14.27 -12.76
N ASP A 112 -4.23 13.80 -13.29
CA ASP A 112 -5.14 14.63 -14.10
C ASP A 112 -4.42 15.29 -15.28
N GLY A 113 -3.37 14.65 -15.77
CA GLY A 113 -2.61 15.14 -16.91
C GLY A 113 -1.82 16.43 -16.67
N THR A 114 -1.95 17.05 -15.51
CA THR A 114 -1.37 18.36 -15.25
C THR A 114 -0.44 18.41 -14.05
N ARG A 115 -0.84 17.85 -12.92
CA ARG A 115 -0.07 17.99 -11.67
C ARG A 115 1.03 16.95 -11.59
N LEU A 116 2.26 17.43 -11.46
CA LEU A 116 3.42 16.57 -11.30
C LEU A 116 3.46 16.01 -9.88
N VAL A 117 3.66 14.69 -9.78
CA VAL A 117 3.73 14.00 -8.48
C VAL A 117 4.88 13.01 -8.48
N ARG A 118 5.36 12.73 -7.28
CA ARG A 118 6.37 11.69 -7.07
C ARG A 118 5.69 10.54 -6.32
N ILE A 119 5.94 9.32 -6.75
CA ILE A 119 5.19 8.15 -6.29
C ILE A 119 6.14 7.08 -5.79
N ALA A 120 5.79 6.47 -4.66
CA ALA A 120 6.41 5.24 -4.19
C ALA A 120 5.38 4.12 -4.36
N LYS A 121 5.69 3.17 -5.21
CA LYS A 121 4.88 1.98 -5.40
C LYS A 121 5.44 0.88 -4.51
N ILE A 122 4.63 0.42 -3.58
CA ILE A 122 5.04 -0.55 -2.57
C ILE A 122 4.24 -1.83 -2.75
N ASP A 123 4.93 -2.93 -3.02
CA ASP A 123 4.33 -4.25 -3.03
C ASP A 123 4.41 -4.79 -1.61
N LEU A 124 3.26 -4.87 -0.92
CA LEU A 124 3.27 -5.17 0.51
C LEU A 124 3.54 -6.62 0.83
N LEU A 125 2.92 -7.52 0.12
CA LEU A 125 3.09 -8.93 0.38
C LEU A 125 3.35 -9.68 -0.90
N LYS A 126 4.47 -10.35 -0.94
CA LYS A 126 4.73 -11.37 -1.93
C LYS A 126 4.71 -12.67 -1.17
N SER A 127 3.54 -13.26 -1.10
CA SER A 127 3.30 -14.40 -0.23
C SER A 127 4.30 -15.53 -0.44
N GLY A 128 4.64 -15.80 -1.67
CA GLY A 128 5.65 -16.81 -1.95
C GLY A 128 6.99 -16.47 -1.33
N ALA A 129 7.36 -15.20 -1.37
CA ALA A 129 8.61 -14.75 -0.77
C ALA A 129 8.57 -14.88 0.75
N GLY A 130 7.45 -14.51 1.33
CA GLY A 130 7.29 -14.65 2.77
C GLY A 130 7.25 -16.10 3.19
N ALA A 131 6.56 -16.90 2.42
CA ALA A 131 6.38 -18.31 2.73
C ALA A 131 7.62 -19.11 2.41
N GLY A 132 8.38 -18.68 1.45
CA GLY A 132 9.62 -19.34 1.09
C GLY A 132 10.63 -19.29 2.19
N SER A 133 10.34 -18.48 3.08
CA SER A 133 11.11 -18.45 4.29
C SER A 133 10.88 -19.71 5.07
#